data_a21c7f43dd75f384817d4bbab1c9426c
#
_entry.id   a21c7f43dd75f384817d4bbab1c9426c
#
_cell.length_a   1.000
_cell.length_b   1.000
_cell.length_c   1.000
_cell.angle_alpha   90.00
_cell.angle_beta   90.00
_cell.angle_gamma   90.00
#
_symmetry.space_group_name_H-M   'P 1'
#
loop_
_entity.id
_entity.type
_entity.pdbx_description
1 polymer ?
#
loop_
_entity_poly.entity_id
_entity_poly.type
_entity_poly.pdbx_seq_one_letter_code
_entity_poly.pdbx_strand_id
1 'polypeptide(L)'
;MSDAEALAGFIGKWRERWPEWRVAEVFVPAQARAASVAWFALQQELVEAAWGGSDPRPGEAKLGWWAEELQGWSQGRRRHPLGIVLQRVPAPWLMLAASLPVLAASREASGSRGQARAALAPIAQAITGIDAVVFDGPARSDDAGEVLLAMQLLLLGDAAAPLQVRARTGDGIAEEGVARAWAADLSLEWTATNDGPRPLRIRSALLRERLRRFAAGDPRMRPVPPLTTLWVAWRAARG
;
A
#
# COMPACT_ATOMS: atom_id res chain seq x y z
N MET A 1 -2.70 3.36 29.35
CA MET A 1 -3.35 3.07 28.05
C MET A 1 -3.27 1.57 27.83
N SER A 2 -4.40 0.91 27.65
CA SER A 2 -4.41 -0.55 27.38
C SER A 2 -3.89 -0.84 25.96
N ASP A 3 -3.43 -2.08 25.74
CA ASP A 3 -3.03 -2.57 24.41
C ASP A 3 -4.15 -2.37 23.37
N ALA A 4 -5.42 -2.58 23.78
CA ALA A 4 -6.57 -2.40 22.91
C ALA A 4 -6.81 -0.93 22.52
N GLU A 5 -6.65 0.02 23.46
CA GLU A 5 -6.74 1.46 23.18
C GLU A 5 -5.63 1.93 22.27
N ALA A 6 -4.40 1.41 22.45
CA ALA A 6 -3.27 1.73 21.59
C ALA A 6 -3.50 1.24 20.14
N LEU A 7 -4.03 0.02 19.98
CA LEU A 7 -4.40 -0.53 18.67
C LEU A 7 -5.53 0.28 18.02
N ALA A 8 -6.59 0.59 18.77
CA ALA A 8 -7.72 1.37 18.27
C ALA A 8 -7.29 2.77 17.81
N GLY A 9 -6.43 3.45 18.57
CA GLY A 9 -5.86 4.74 18.20
C GLY A 9 -5.01 4.68 16.95
N PHE A 10 -4.20 3.63 16.79
CA PHE A 10 -3.38 3.42 15.60
C PHE A 10 -4.23 3.18 14.35
N ILE A 11 -5.21 2.29 14.44
CA ILE A 11 -6.16 2.00 13.36
C ILE A 11 -6.99 3.25 13.01
N GLY A 12 -7.37 4.05 14.00
CA GLY A 12 -8.08 5.32 13.81
C GLY A 12 -7.31 6.26 12.88
N LYS A 13 -6.02 6.47 13.13
CA LYS A 13 -5.13 7.28 12.28
C LYS A 13 -5.03 6.74 10.85
N TRP A 14 -4.95 5.43 10.68
CA TRP A 14 -4.95 4.83 9.35
C TRP A 14 -6.28 5.08 8.61
N ARG A 15 -7.43 4.95 9.29
CA ARG A 15 -8.77 5.23 8.73
C ARG A 15 -8.97 6.69 8.35
N GLU A 16 -8.26 7.64 8.96
CA GLU A 16 -8.26 9.04 8.54
C GLU A 16 -7.59 9.24 7.17
N ARG A 17 -6.56 8.46 6.86
CA ARG A 17 -5.88 8.46 5.56
C ARG A 17 -6.64 7.70 4.49
N TRP A 18 -7.42 6.69 4.90
CA TRP A 18 -8.23 5.82 4.06
C TRP A 18 -9.70 5.84 4.49
N PRO A 19 -10.37 7.02 4.42
CA PRO A 19 -11.77 7.14 4.86
C PRO A 19 -12.72 6.27 4.04
N GLU A 20 -12.35 5.90 2.80
CA GLU A 20 -13.09 4.95 1.97
C GLU A 20 -13.26 3.60 2.67
N TRP A 21 -12.30 3.20 3.48
CA TRP A 21 -12.37 1.90 4.15
C TRP A 21 -13.54 1.79 5.13
N ARG A 22 -13.97 2.91 5.72
CA ARG A 22 -15.17 2.93 6.59
C ARG A 22 -16.44 2.54 5.83
N VAL A 23 -16.51 2.84 4.53
CA VAL A 23 -17.63 2.47 3.65
C VAL A 23 -17.41 1.06 3.08
N ALA A 24 -16.19 0.75 2.65
CA ALA A 24 -15.85 -0.49 1.97
C ALA A 24 -15.81 -1.73 2.90
N GLU A 25 -15.51 -1.53 4.18
CA GLU A 25 -15.36 -2.61 5.17
C GLU A 25 -16.61 -3.47 5.33
N VAL A 26 -17.79 -2.96 5.00
CA VAL A 26 -19.05 -3.74 5.05
C VAL A 26 -19.05 -4.93 4.10
N PHE A 27 -18.27 -4.85 3.00
CA PHE A 27 -18.12 -5.93 2.03
C PHE A 27 -17.03 -6.95 2.39
N VAL A 28 -16.22 -6.64 3.41
CA VAL A 28 -15.19 -7.56 3.92
C VAL A 28 -15.85 -8.56 4.87
N PRO A 29 -15.57 -9.87 4.75
CA PRO A 29 -16.07 -10.87 5.69
C PRO A 29 -15.72 -10.49 7.14
N ALA A 30 -16.67 -10.62 8.06
CA ALA A 30 -16.52 -10.12 9.43
C ALA A 30 -15.25 -10.65 10.11
N GLN A 31 -14.94 -11.94 9.92
CA GLN A 31 -13.74 -12.60 10.48
C GLN A 31 -12.43 -12.05 9.91
N ALA A 32 -12.43 -11.46 8.70
CA ALA A 32 -11.24 -10.92 8.07
C ALA A 32 -11.01 -9.42 8.35
N ARG A 33 -12.00 -8.69 8.90
CA ARG A 33 -11.95 -7.23 9.05
C ARG A 33 -10.77 -6.76 9.89
N ALA A 34 -10.61 -7.32 11.09
CA ALA A 34 -9.55 -6.92 12.00
C ALA A 34 -8.15 -7.16 11.40
N ALA A 35 -7.93 -8.33 10.81
CA ALA A 35 -6.69 -8.68 10.15
C ALA A 35 -6.42 -7.80 8.92
N SER A 36 -7.44 -7.52 8.09
CA SER A 36 -7.34 -6.65 6.93
C SER A 36 -6.87 -5.25 7.30
N VAL A 37 -7.54 -4.63 8.28
CA VAL A 37 -7.22 -3.26 8.70
C VAL A 37 -5.83 -3.19 9.33
N ALA A 38 -5.49 -4.13 10.21
CA ALA A 38 -4.18 -4.18 10.84
C ALA A 38 -3.06 -4.38 9.81
N TRP A 39 -3.26 -5.26 8.84
CA TRP A 39 -2.29 -5.54 7.79
C TRP A 39 -2.11 -4.36 6.83
N PHE A 40 -3.19 -3.72 6.40
CA PHE A 40 -3.10 -2.53 5.54
C PHE A 40 -2.50 -1.33 6.27
N ALA A 41 -2.77 -1.19 7.58
CA ALA A 41 -2.15 -0.17 8.40
C ALA A 41 -0.63 -0.41 8.55
N LEU A 42 -0.18 -1.66 8.71
CA LEU A 42 1.25 -1.98 8.72
C LEU A 42 1.91 -1.63 7.39
N GLN A 43 1.32 -2.03 6.26
CA GLN A 43 1.87 -1.68 4.94
C GLN A 43 1.98 -0.16 4.76
N GLN A 44 0.97 0.62 5.22
CA GLN A 44 1.00 2.08 5.19
C GLN A 44 2.17 2.63 6.00
N GLU A 45 2.40 2.12 7.21
CA GLU A 45 3.54 2.53 8.06
C GLU A 45 4.90 2.30 7.39
N LEU A 46 5.05 1.15 6.72
CA LEU A 46 6.28 0.80 6.01
C LEU A 46 6.54 1.72 4.81
N VAL A 47 5.52 1.95 3.97
CA VAL A 47 5.67 2.81 2.79
C VAL A 47 5.82 4.29 3.16
N GLU A 48 5.19 4.76 4.24
CA GLU A 48 5.41 6.11 4.76
C GLU A 48 6.80 6.29 5.35
N ALA A 49 7.34 5.27 6.01
CA ALA A 49 8.73 5.30 6.45
C ALA A 49 9.68 5.35 5.26
N ALA A 50 9.42 4.59 4.19
CA ALA A 50 10.27 4.57 3.00
C ALA A 50 10.17 5.86 2.17
N TRP A 51 8.96 6.38 1.96
CA TRP A 51 8.69 7.41 0.94
C TRP A 51 8.16 8.72 1.52
N GLY A 52 7.84 8.80 2.80
CA GLY A 52 7.38 10.02 3.45
C GLY A 52 8.51 11.02 3.71
N GLY A 53 8.13 12.31 3.85
CA GLY A 53 9.06 13.39 4.15
C GLY A 53 10.14 13.65 3.10
N SER A 54 10.90 14.73 3.25
CA SER A 54 12.02 15.10 2.37
C SER A 54 13.35 14.47 2.81
N ASP A 55 13.56 14.27 4.11
CA ASP A 55 14.75 13.61 4.67
C ASP A 55 14.50 12.10 4.83
N PRO A 56 15.30 11.22 4.18
CA PRO A 56 15.11 9.77 4.27
C PRO A 56 15.56 9.18 5.61
N ARG A 57 16.50 9.81 6.34
CA ARG A 57 17.13 9.24 7.54
C ARG A 57 16.17 8.83 8.65
N PRO A 58 15.15 9.63 9.03
CA PRO A 58 14.17 9.18 10.02
C PRO A 58 13.36 7.97 9.56
N GLY A 59 13.06 7.91 8.26
CA GLY A 59 12.36 6.79 7.64
C GLY A 59 13.19 5.50 7.64
N GLU A 60 14.48 5.59 7.29
CA GLU A 60 15.41 4.46 7.33
C GLU A 60 15.55 3.89 8.76
N ALA A 61 15.71 4.77 9.76
CA ALA A 61 15.73 4.35 11.16
C ALA A 61 14.43 3.65 11.57
N LYS A 62 13.27 4.16 11.13
CA LYS A 62 11.95 3.54 11.38
C LYS A 62 11.83 2.18 10.69
N LEU A 63 12.33 2.03 9.46
CA LEU A 63 12.34 0.73 8.77
C LEU A 63 13.27 -0.27 9.47
N GLY A 64 14.43 0.16 9.96
CA GLY A 64 15.31 -0.66 10.79
C GLY A 64 14.60 -1.18 12.04
N TRP A 65 13.89 -0.29 12.75
CA TRP A 65 13.08 -0.67 13.90
C TRP A 65 11.97 -1.67 13.54
N TRP A 66 11.29 -1.48 12.37
CA TRP A 66 10.28 -2.43 11.90
C TRP A 66 10.89 -3.80 11.56
N ALA A 67 12.11 -3.84 11.00
CA ALA A 67 12.78 -5.10 10.74
C ALA A 67 12.99 -5.91 12.04
N GLU A 68 13.44 -5.26 13.11
CA GLU A 68 13.57 -5.89 14.43
C GLU A 68 12.22 -6.33 15.01
N GLU A 69 11.18 -5.52 14.87
CA GLU A 69 9.83 -5.83 15.35
C GLU A 69 9.25 -7.07 14.66
N LEU A 70 9.38 -7.15 13.32
CA LEU A 70 8.94 -8.30 12.53
C LEU A 70 9.73 -9.56 12.84
N GLN A 71 11.04 -9.45 13.11
CA GLN A 71 11.85 -10.56 13.64
C GLN A 71 11.33 -11.00 15.02
N GLY A 72 10.98 -10.04 15.88
CA GLY A 72 10.34 -10.32 17.18
C GLY A 72 9.05 -11.12 17.02
N TRP A 73 8.20 -10.77 16.03
CA TRP A 73 6.94 -11.48 15.78
C TRP A 73 7.16 -12.95 15.42
N SER A 74 8.19 -13.26 14.64
CA SER A 74 8.55 -14.65 14.30
C SER A 74 8.98 -15.48 15.52
N GLN A 75 9.37 -14.80 16.62
CA GLN A 75 9.81 -15.39 17.88
C GLN A 75 8.76 -15.28 19.00
N GLY A 76 7.52 -14.90 18.66
CA GLY A 76 6.44 -14.73 19.63
C GLY A 76 6.50 -13.43 20.46
N ARG A 77 7.42 -12.50 20.15
CA ARG A 77 7.59 -11.23 20.85
C ARG A 77 7.00 -10.08 20.04
N ARG A 78 6.37 -9.11 20.70
CA ARG A 78 5.81 -7.91 20.06
C ARG A 78 6.02 -6.68 20.95
N ARG A 79 6.20 -5.54 20.32
CA ARG A 79 6.26 -4.22 20.97
C ARG A 79 5.20 -3.27 20.39
N HIS A 80 4.86 -3.43 19.10
CA HIS A 80 3.92 -2.57 18.40
C HIS A 80 2.47 -3.04 18.58
N PRO A 81 1.47 -2.13 18.73
CA PRO A 81 0.06 -2.50 18.88
C PRO A 81 -0.52 -3.37 17.77
N LEU A 82 -0.08 -3.19 16.51
CA LEU A 82 -0.50 -4.04 15.38
C LEU A 82 -0.17 -5.53 15.60
N GLY A 83 0.88 -5.82 16.36
CA GLY A 83 1.24 -7.18 16.72
C GLY A 83 0.18 -7.91 17.57
N ILE A 84 -0.77 -7.21 18.19
CA ILE A 84 -1.90 -7.83 18.90
C ILE A 84 -2.70 -8.72 17.94
N VAL A 85 -2.88 -8.26 16.71
CA VAL A 85 -3.66 -8.96 15.67
C VAL A 85 -2.74 -9.80 14.79
N LEU A 86 -1.61 -9.25 14.35
CA LEU A 86 -0.80 -9.82 13.26
C LEU A 86 0.26 -10.82 13.73
N GLN A 87 0.85 -10.64 14.91
CA GLN A 87 1.93 -11.50 15.39
C GLN A 87 1.52 -12.98 15.52
N ARG A 88 0.24 -13.25 15.81
CA ARG A 88 -0.30 -14.61 15.92
C ARG A 88 -0.56 -15.29 14.57
N VAL A 89 -0.55 -14.53 13.49
CA VAL A 89 -0.70 -15.06 12.13
C VAL A 89 0.64 -15.70 11.73
N PRO A 90 0.67 -16.99 11.34
CA PRO A 90 1.91 -17.69 10.99
C PRO A 90 2.40 -17.30 9.58
N ALA A 91 2.55 -16.00 9.35
CA ALA A 91 2.96 -15.44 8.07
C ALA A 91 4.50 -15.29 8.00
N PRO A 92 5.08 -15.17 6.80
CA PRO A 92 6.52 -15.09 6.60
C PRO A 92 7.10 -13.70 6.97
N TRP A 93 6.95 -13.28 8.23
CA TRP A 93 7.38 -11.98 8.74
C TRP A 93 8.87 -11.70 8.54
N LEU A 94 9.72 -12.74 8.57
CA LEU A 94 11.15 -12.61 8.30
C LEU A 94 11.45 -12.21 6.85
N MET A 95 10.65 -12.69 5.89
CA MET A 95 10.82 -12.29 4.48
C MET A 95 10.48 -10.80 4.30
N LEU A 96 9.43 -10.33 4.97
CA LEU A 96 9.09 -8.91 4.96
C LEU A 96 10.20 -8.07 5.60
N ALA A 97 10.70 -8.48 6.78
CA ALA A 97 11.80 -7.79 7.44
C ALA A 97 13.04 -7.67 6.55
N ALA A 98 13.42 -8.77 5.87
CA ALA A 98 14.56 -8.80 4.96
C ALA A 98 14.38 -7.93 3.69
N SER A 99 13.14 -7.64 3.29
CA SER A 99 12.85 -6.81 2.10
C SER A 99 12.78 -5.31 2.39
N LEU A 100 12.77 -4.86 3.66
CA LEU A 100 12.64 -3.44 4.01
C LEU A 100 13.81 -2.56 3.49
N PRO A 101 15.07 -3.01 3.42
CA PRO A 101 16.13 -2.24 2.79
C PRO A 101 15.87 -1.95 1.32
N VAL A 102 15.26 -2.90 0.60
CA VAL A 102 14.85 -2.71 -0.82
C VAL A 102 13.77 -1.65 -0.94
N LEU A 103 12.81 -1.64 -0.02
CA LEU A 103 11.76 -0.62 0.05
C LEU A 103 12.36 0.77 0.29
N ALA A 104 13.34 0.91 1.19
CA ALA A 104 14.05 2.16 1.43
C ALA A 104 14.79 2.65 0.16
N ALA A 105 15.53 1.77 -0.51
CA ALA A 105 16.29 2.10 -1.72
C ALA A 105 15.40 2.49 -2.92
N SER A 106 14.13 2.05 -2.94
CA SER A 106 13.18 2.35 -4.02
C SER A 106 12.68 3.80 -4.04
N ARG A 107 13.17 4.67 -3.14
CA ARG A 107 12.87 6.11 -3.15
C ARG A 107 13.40 6.81 -4.41
N GLU A 108 14.46 6.31 -5.00
CA GLU A 108 15.04 6.87 -6.21
C GLU A 108 14.19 6.52 -7.45
N ALA A 109 14.13 7.49 -8.38
CA ALA A 109 13.38 7.30 -9.61
C ALA A 109 14.02 6.24 -10.51
N SER A 110 13.22 5.29 -10.96
CA SER A 110 13.62 4.27 -11.94
C SER A 110 13.61 4.82 -13.36
N GLY A 111 14.35 4.19 -14.28
CA GLY A 111 14.37 4.58 -15.69
C GLY A 111 13.04 4.31 -16.40
N SER A 112 12.39 3.17 -16.10
CA SER A 112 11.14 2.73 -16.72
C SER A 112 10.18 2.09 -15.70
N ARG A 113 8.92 1.89 -16.12
CA ARG A 113 7.94 1.13 -15.31
C ARG A 113 8.43 -0.29 -14.99
N GLY A 114 9.01 -0.98 -15.99
CA GLY A 114 9.53 -2.33 -15.78
C GLY A 114 10.64 -2.35 -14.72
N GLN A 115 11.54 -1.37 -14.72
CA GLN A 115 12.58 -1.24 -13.72
C GLN A 115 12.02 -0.89 -12.34
N ALA A 116 11.03 0.03 -12.27
CA ALA A 116 10.34 0.37 -11.01
C ALA A 116 9.68 -0.87 -10.39
N ARG A 117 8.99 -1.65 -11.21
CA ARG A 117 8.36 -2.90 -10.79
C ARG A 117 9.38 -3.95 -10.34
N ALA A 118 10.48 -4.13 -11.10
CA ALA A 118 11.55 -5.05 -10.74
C ALA A 118 12.24 -4.66 -9.42
N ALA A 119 12.45 -3.37 -9.19
CA ALA A 119 13.01 -2.86 -7.93
C ALA A 119 12.12 -3.18 -6.72
N LEU A 120 10.79 -3.17 -6.89
CA LEU A 120 9.84 -3.47 -5.82
C LEU A 120 9.47 -4.97 -5.73
N ALA A 121 9.95 -5.83 -6.64
CA ALA A 121 9.58 -7.24 -6.67
C ALA A 121 9.87 -8.00 -5.36
N PRO A 122 11.01 -7.80 -4.66
CA PRO A 122 11.26 -8.52 -3.41
C PRO A 122 10.24 -8.19 -2.31
N ILE A 123 9.87 -6.92 -2.16
CA ILE A 123 8.87 -6.50 -1.16
C ILE A 123 7.46 -6.94 -1.59
N ALA A 124 7.12 -6.88 -2.89
CA ALA A 124 5.85 -7.36 -3.42
C ALA A 124 5.67 -8.87 -3.18
N GLN A 125 6.72 -9.67 -3.36
CA GLN A 125 6.72 -11.10 -3.05
C GLN A 125 6.51 -11.37 -1.56
N ALA A 126 7.19 -10.63 -0.68
CA ALA A 126 7.02 -10.76 0.77
C ALA A 126 5.58 -10.42 1.20
N ILE A 127 5.01 -9.33 0.66
CA ILE A 127 3.61 -8.94 0.88
C ILE A 127 2.66 -10.05 0.41
N THR A 128 2.87 -10.57 -0.79
CA THR A 128 2.04 -11.64 -1.36
C THR A 128 2.06 -12.90 -0.50
N GLY A 129 3.23 -13.27 0.02
CA GLY A 129 3.33 -14.41 0.94
C GLY A 129 2.56 -14.22 2.23
N ILE A 130 2.51 -12.98 2.75
CA ILE A 130 1.72 -12.65 3.94
C ILE A 130 0.23 -12.57 3.59
N ASP A 131 -0.14 -11.96 2.47
CA ASP A 131 -1.53 -11.88 1.99
C ASP A 131 -2.16 -13.26 1.89
N ALA A 132 -1.44 -14.24 1.35
CA ALA A 132 -1.92 -15.62 1.19
C ALA A 132 -2.28 -16.26 2.55
N VAL A 133 -1.52 -15.96 3.60
CA VAL A 133 -1.77 -16.49 4.95
C VAL A 133 -2.84 -15.69 5.69
N VAL A 134 -2.77 -14.34 5.64
CA VAL A 134 -3.71 -13.46 6.35
C VAL A 134 -5.14 -13.64 5.84
N PHE A 135 -5.30 -13.89 4.54
CA PHE A 135 -6.61 -13.97 3.88
C PHE A 135 -7.01 -15.38 3.47
N ASP A 136 -6.23 -16.40 3.84
CA ASP A 136 -6.48 -17.80 3.53
C ASP A 136 -6.86 -18.03 2.05
N GLY A 137 -5.98 -17.56 1.16
CA GLY A 137 -6.24 -17.67 -0.28
C GLY A 137 -5.08 -17.16 -1.15
N PRO A 138 -5.09 -17.52 -2.45
CA PRO A 138 -4.02 -17.12 -3.36
C PRO A 138 -3.97 -15.60 -3.50
N ALA A 139 -2.79 -15.03 -3.36
CA ALA A 139 -2.48 -13.63 -3.65
C ALA A 139 -1.48 -13.54 -4.81
N ARG A 140 -1.49 -12.42 -5.53
CA ARG A 140 -0.65 -12.22 -6.72
C ARG A 140 0.40 -11.15 -6.46
N SER A 141 1.66 -11.49 -6.72
CA SER A 141 2.77 -10.53 -6.59
C SER A 141 2.64 -9.34 -7.55
N ASP A 142 2.00 -9.54 -8.69
CA ASP A 142 1.73 -8.48 -9.66
C ASP A 142 0.81 -7.40 -9.06
N ASP A 143 -0.28 -7.80 -8.40
CA ASP A 143 -1.20 -6.87 -7.76
C ASP A 143 -0.52 -6.12 -6.58
N ALA A 144 0.30 -6.82 -5.80
CA ALA A 144 1.08 -6.18 -4.73
C ALA A 144 2.09 -5.16 -5.30
N GLY A 145 2.72 -5.46 -6.43
CA GLY A 145 3.61 -4.54 -7.14
C GLY A 145 2.90 -3.27 -7.61
N GLU A 146 1.72 -3.41 -8.23
CA GLU A 146 0.92 -2.26 -8.68
C GLU A 146 0.43 -1.40 -7.48
N VAL A 147 0.01 -2.04 -6.39
CA VAL A 147 -0.34 -1.33 -5.14
C VAL A 147 0.85 -0.52 -4.62
N LEU A 148 2.05 -1.09 -4.62
CA LEU A 148 3.26 -0.39 -4.17
C LEU A 148 3.60 0.80 -5.07
N LEU A 149 3.57 0.65 -6.40
CA LEU A 149 3.80 1.74 -7.34
C LEU A 149 2.78 2.87 -7.17
N ALA A 150 1.51 2.53 -6.96
CA ALA A 150 0.45 3.48 -6.71
C ALA A 150 0.66 4.23 -5.38
N MET A 151 1.03 3.54 -4.31
CA MET A 151 1.31 4.17 -3.01
C MET A 151 2.56 5.04 -3.08
N GLN A 152 3.60 4.63 -3.81
CA GLN A 152 4.79 5.42 -4.06
C GLN A 152 4.44 6.74 -4.77
N LEU A 153 3.62 6.67 -5.83
CA LEU A 153 3.14 7.85 -6.53
C LEU A 153 2.36 8.79 -5.60
N LEU A 154 1.44 8.27 -4.81
CA LEU A 154 0.65 9.09 -3.88
C LEU A 154 1.52 9.79 -2.82
N LEU A 155 2.64 9.20 -2.40
CA LEU A 155 3.53 9.76 -1.39
C LEU A 155 4.58 10.71 -1.98
N LEU A 156 5.23 10.34 -3.09
CA LEU A 156 6.34 11.07 -3.69
C LEU A 156 5.92 12.06 -4.81
N GLY A 157 4.70 11.93 -5.36
CA GLY A 157 4.26 12.76 -6.48
C GLY A 157 5.15 12.61 -7.71
N ASP A 158 5.59 13.72 -8.30
CA ASP A 158 6.45 13.74 -9.49
C ASP A 158 7.75 12.94 -9.29
N ALA A 159 8.26 12.88 -8.05
CA ALA A 159 9.47 12.12 -7.74
C ALA A 159 9.34 10.61 -7.95
N ALA A 160 8.12 10.06 -7.89
CA ALA A 160 7.86 8.64 -8.12
C ALA A 160 7.88 8.26 -9.62
N ALA A 161 7.70 9.23 -10.51
CA ALA A 161 7.56 8.94 -11.93
C ALA A 161 8.89 8.46 -12.55
N PRO A 162 8.88 7.36 -13.32
CA PRO A 162 10.05 6.91 -14.06
C PRO A 162 10.59 7.96 -15.02
N LEU A 163 11.91 7.95 -15.27
CA LEU A 163 12.57 8.91 -16.15
C LEU A 163 11.95 8.94 -17.56
N GLN A 164 11.50 7.81 -18.08
CA GLN A 164 10.78 7.75 -19.37
C GLN A 164 9.47 8.55 -19.36
N VAL A 165 8.72 8.54 -18.24
CA VAL A 165 7.49 9.35 -18.12
C VAL A 165 7.85 10.83 -18.08
N ARG A 166 8.87 11.21 -17.30
CA ARG A 166 9.36 12.60 -17.22
C ARG A 166 9.80 13.12 -18.60
N ALA A 167 10.62 12.33 -19.32
CA ALA A 167 11.11 12.69 -20.65
C ALA A 167 9.98 12.89 -21.67
N ARG A 168 8.94 12.03 -21.61
CA ARG A 168 7.78 12.14 -22.49
C ARG A 168 6.91 13.36 -22.16
N THR A 169 6.81 13.70 -20.90
CA THR A 169 5.95 14.77 -20.43
C THR A 169 6.57 16.15 -20.71
N GLY A 170 7.91 16.27 -20.75
CA GLY A 170 8.64 17.50 -21.07
C GLY A 170 8.75 18.48 -19.92
N ASP A 171 9.54 19.56 -20.15
CA ASP A 171 9.74 20.65 -19.19
C ASP A 171 8.62 21.69 -19.27
N GLY A 172 8.26 22.30 -18.14
CA GLY A 172 7.28 23.41 -18.09
C GLY A 172 5.81 23.01 -17.88
N ILE A 173 5.56 21.79 -17.43
CA ILE A 173 4.22 21.31 -17.13
C ILE A 173 3.76 21.82 -15.75
N ALA A 174 2.42 21.98 -15.60
CA ALA A 174 1.80 22.35 -14.34
C ALA A 174 2.22 21.43 -13.19
N GLU A 175 2.19 21.98 -11.97
CA GLU A 175 2.45 21.24 -10.74
C GLU A 175 1.74 19.87 -10.75
N GLU A 176 2.46 18.81 -10.35
CA GLU A 176 2.02 17.42 -10.42
C GLU A 176 1.70 16.87 -11.83
N GLY A 177 2.09 17.55 -12.92
CA GLY A 177 1.76 17.11 -14.28
C GLY A 177 2.42 15.77 -14.65
N VAL A 178 3.66 15.55 -14.21
CA VAL A 178 4.38 14.28 -14.41
C VAL A 178 3.74 13.16 -13.60
N ALA A 179 3.37 13.45 -12.34
CA ALA A 179 2.67 12.49 -11.47
C ALA A 179 1.31 12.10 -12.05
N ARG A 180 0.56 13.06 -12.65
CA ARG A 180 -0.73 12.76 -13.30
C ARG A 180 -0.56 11.88 -14.53
N ALA A 181 0.47 12.13 -15.36
CA ALA A 181 0.79 11.28 -16.50
C ALA A 181 1.14 9.85 -16.03
N TRP A 182 1.91 9.75 -14.95
CA TRP A 182 2.25 8.45 -14.36
C TRP A 182 1.02 7.74 -13.76
N ALA A 183 0.12 8.48 -13.10
CA ALA A 183 -1.14 7.94 -12.60
C ALA A 183 -2.04 7.40 -13.72
N ALA A 184 -2.09 8.09 -14.87
CA ALA A 184 -2.82 7.64 -16.04
C ALA A 184 -2.26 6.31 -16.57
N ASP A 185 -0.93 6.21 -16.74
CA ASP A 185 -0.26 4.98 -17.17
C ASP A 185 -0.55 3.80 -16.21
N LEU A 186 -0.37 4.02 -14.90
CA LEU A 186 -0.68 2.99 -13.90
C LEU A 186 -2.14 2.56 -13.97
N SER A 187 -3.07 3.50 -14.06
CA SER A 187 -4.51 3.21 -14.08
C SER A 187 -4.95 2.43 -15.32
N LEU A 188 -4.33 2.73 -16.47
CA LEU A 188 -4.65 2.10 -17.76
C LEU A 188 -4.13 0.66 -17.82
N GLU A 189 -2.90 0.44 -17.37
CA GLU A 189 -2.23 -0.85 -17.49
C GLU A 189 -2.51 -1.78 -16.29
N TRP A 190 -3.07 -1.26 -15.20
CA TRP A 190 -3.45 -2.07 -14.05
C TRP A 190 -4.68 -2.91 -14.38
N THR A 191 -4.45 -4.14 -14.79
CA THR A 191 -5.53 -5.09 -15.05
C THR A 191 -6.17 -5.49 -13.73
N ALA A 192 -7.43 -5.07 -13.52
CA ALA A 192 -8.21 -5.55 -12.39
C ALA A 192 -8.46 -7.04 -12.55
N THR A 193 -7.97 -7.82 -11.61
CA THR A 193 -8.30 -9.24 -11.53
C THR A 193 -9.48 -9.43 -10.60
N ASN A 194 -10.42 -10.29 -10.99
CA ASN A 194 -11.50 -10.73 -10.12
C ASN A 194 -11.05 -11.87 -9.20
N ASP A 195 -9.81 -12.29 -9.35
CA ASP A 195 -9.21 -13.38 -8.58
C ASP A 195 -8.61 -12.86 -7.25
N GLY A 196 -8.53 -13.76 -6.29
CA GLY A 196 -7.92 -13.49 -5.00
C GLY A 196 -8.87 -13.02 -3.89
N PRO A 197 -8.34 -12.83 -2.69
CA PRO A 197 -9.09 -12.47 -1.50
C PRO A 197 -9.84 -11.16 -1.64
N ARG A 198 -11.10 -11.15 -1.22
CA ARG A 198 -12.00 -9.99 -1.31
C ARG A 198 -11.42 -8.69 -0.73
N PRO A 199 -10.75 -8.68 0.44
CA PRO A 199 -10.15 -7.45 0.97
C PRO A 199 -9.10 -6.84 0.05
N LEU A 200 -8.28 -7.68 -0.63
CA LEU A 200 -7.25 -7.24 -1.57
C LEU A 200 -7.88 -6.64 -2.82
N ARG A 201 -8.89 -7.30 -3.40
CA ARG A 201 -9.62 -6.79 -4.58
C ARG A 201 -10.25 -5.43 -4.30
N ILE A 202 -10.89 -5.26 -3.14
CA ILE A 202 -11.50 -3.99 -2.72
C ILE A 202 -10.42 -2.91 -2.60
N ARG A 203 -9.30 -3.20 -1.93
CA ARG A 203 -8.18 -2.26 -1.76
C ARG A 203 -7.60 -1.81 -3.11
N SER A 204 -7.31 -2.77 -3.98
CA SER A 204 -6.76 -2.50 -5.32
C SER A 204 -7.73 -1.67 -6.17
N ALA A 205 -9.03 -1.96 -6.13
CA ALA A 205 -10.04 -1.22 -6.86
C ALA A 205 -10.17 0.24 -6.37
N LEU A 206 -10.15 0.46 -5.06
CA LEU A 206 -10.20 1.81 -4.47
C LEU A 206 -8.93 2.61 -4.77
N LEU A 207 -7.77 1.98 -4.70
CA LEU A 207 -6.50 2.64 -5.00
C LEU A 207 -6.43 3.03 -6.49
N ARG A 208 -6.85 2.13 -7.39
CA ARG A 208 -6.94 2.43 -8.82
C ARG A 208 -7.93 3.58 -9.10
N GLU A 209 -9.06 3.63 -8.41
CA GLU A 209 -10.00 4.74 -8.54
C GLU A 209 -9.41 6.07 -8.06
N ARG A 210 -8.61 6.08 -6.97
CA ARG A 210 -7.86 7.27 -6.55
C ARG A 210 -6.90 7.74 -7.65
N LEU A 211 -6.12 6.83 -8.25
CA LEU A 211 -5.19 7.17 -9.34
C LEU A 211 -5.92 7.74 -10.55
N ARG A 212 -7.02 7.10 -10.98
CA ARG A 212 -7.84 7.55 -12.10
C ARG A 212 -8.37 8.97 -11.89
N ARG A 213 -8.85 9.27 -10.67
CA ARG A 213 -9.36 10.60 -10.30
C ARG A 213 -8.24 11.63 -10.24
N PHE A 214 -7.09 11.26 -9.69
CA PHE A 214 -5.92 12.12 -9.68
C PHE A 214 -5.44 12.44 -11.10
N ALA A 215 -5.36 11.46 -11.98
CA ALA A 215 -5.04 11.65 -13.40
C ALA A 215 -6.04 12.57 -14.10
N ALA A 216 -7.32 12.54 -13.70
CA ALA A 216 -8.38 13.38 -14.25
C ALA A 216 -8.45 14.81 -13.67
N GLY A 217 -7.57 15.16 -12.71
CA GLY A 217 -7.47 16.53 -12.18
C GLY A 217 -7.79 16.69 -10.69
N ASP A 218 -8.29 15.67 -10.01
CA ASP A 218 -8.50 15.76 -8.55
C ASP A 218 -7.16 15.96 -7.81
N PRO A 219 -7.14 16.53 -6.59
CA PRO A 219 -5.97 16.55 -5.72
C PRO A 219 -5.50 15.14 -5.39
N ARG A 220 -4.17 14.94 -5.35
CA ARG A 220 -3.52 13.64 -5.20
C ARG A 220 -4.01 12.81 -4.00
N MET A 221 -4.21 13.46 -2.85
CA MET A 221 -4.63 12.80 -1.61
C MET A 221 -6.16 12.85 -1.39
N ARG A 222 -6.93 13.32 -2.38
CA ARG A 222 -8.38 13.41 -2.24
C ARG A 222 -9.01 12.01 -2.14
N PRO A 223 -9.81 11.74 -1.10
CA PRO A 223 -10.52 10.48 -0.98
C PRO A 223 -11.55 10.27 -2.10
N VAL A 224 -11.82 9.02 -2.42
CA VAL A 224 -12.93 8.65 -3.31
C VAL A 224 -14.26 8.99 -2.62
N PRO A 225 -15.21 9.68 -3.31
CA PRO A 225 -16.49 10.02 -2.72
C PRO A 225 -17.26 8.79 -2.22
N PRO A 226 -18.07 8.91 -1.14
CA PRO A 226 -18.72 7.76 -0.50
C PRO A 226 -19.58 6.89 -1.43
N LEU A 227 -20.37 7.48 -2.31
CA LEU A 227 -21.20 6.72 -3.26
C LEU A 227 -20.35 5.96 -4.29
N THR A 228 -19.30 6.60 -4.81
CA THR A 228 -18.33 5.93 -5.70
C THR A 228 -17.60 4.81 -4.96
N THR A 229 -17.19 5.06 -3.71
CA THR A 229 -16.57 4.05 -2.84
C THR A 229 -17.48 2.83 -2.67
N LEU A 230 -18.75 3.07 -2.35
CA LEU A 230 -19.75 2.00 -2.18
C LEU A 230 -19.86 1.13 -3.44
N TRP A 231 -19.99 1.78 -4.60
CA TRP A 231 -20.12 1.09 -5.88
C TRP A 231 -18.86 0.32 -6.27
N VAL A 232 -17.69 0.95 -6.16
CA VAL A 232 -16.38 0.33 -6.48
C VAL A 232 -16.12 -0.86 -5.57
N ALA A 233 -16.33 -0.71 -4.27
CA ALA A 233 -16.12 -1.77 -3.29
C ALA A 233 -17.11 -2.93 -3.48
N TRP A 234 -18.38 -2.63 -3.74
CA TRP A 234 -19.41 -3.64 -4.02
C TRP A 234 -19.07 -4.45 -5.27
N ARG A 235 -18.67 -3.77 -6.37
CA ARG A 235 -18.26 -4.44 -7.59
C ARG A 235 -17.05 -5.34 -7.38
N ALA A 236 -16.01 -4.83 -6.72
CA ALA A 236 -14.80 -5.59 -6.40
C ALA A 236 -15.06 -6.78 -5.46
N ALA A 237 -16.09 -6.68 -4.59
CA ALA A 237 -16.46 -7.76 -3.68
C ALA A 237 -17.17 -8.92 -4.36
N ARG A 238 -17.80 -8.71 -5.52
CA ARG A 238 -18.56 -9.73 -6.27
C ARG A 238 -17.67 -10.63 -7.13
N GLY A 239 -16.54 -10.12 -7.59
CA GLY A 239 -15.56 -10.82 -8.42
C GLY A 239 -15.95 -10.83 -9.85
#